data_dfe5682170f456aa72cdf23818f5ed9b
#
_entry.id   dfe5682170f456aa72cdf23818f5ed9b
#
_cell.length_a   1.000
_cell.length_b   1.000
_cell.length_c   1.000
_cell.angle_alpha   90.00
_cell.angle_beta   90.00
_cell.angle_gamma   90.00
#
_symmetry.space_group_name_H-M   'P 1'
#
loop_
_entity.id
_entity.type
_entity.pdbx_description
1 polymer ?
#
loop_
_entity_poly.entity_id
_entity_poly.type
_entity_poly.pdbx_seq_one_letter_code
_entity_poly.pdbx_strand_id
1 'polypeptide(L)'
;KCVSLSPLSKGSGIITGSYRIPVAHLRSRATFSNTPPTNAYRSSGRPEIIYCIECMVEKTARTLGFDPIELRRKNLITAEEMPYRNAVGMHYDSGEYEKSLDMVMRLNNWDDFGARKLEAKSRGKILGRGVAHYVESSIGTPVEQAELHVRVEEGQLDLVIGTQPSGQGHETSFAQVASEFLGLPVEQVNVIVGDTDVVKVGGGSHSGRSMRMAGTVIIKASKAMIEKGRRIAELVFE
;
A
#
# COMPACT_ATOMS: atom_id res chain seq x y z
N LYS A 1 25.41 3.59 12.01
CA LYS A 1 25.13 2.53 11.02
C LYS A 1 23.74 1.98 11.33
N CYS A 2 22.77 2.25 10.48
CA CYS A 2 21.42 1.76 10.68
C CYS A 2 21.29 0.37 10.03
N VAL A 3 21.23 -0.66 10.86
CA VAL A 3 20.76 -1.98 10.45
C VAL A 3 19.26 -2.02 10.72
N SER A 4 18.44 -2.26 9.70
CA SER A 4 17.00 -2.38 9.89
C SER A 4 16.59 -3.85 10.00
N LEU A 5 15.92 -4.21 11.09
CA LEU A 5 15.25 -5.51 11.24
C LEU A 5 13.87 -5.54 10.57
N SER A 6 13.44 -4.42 9.97
CA SER A 6 12.13 -4.33 9.33
C SER A 6 11.88 -5.40 8.26
N PRO A 7 12.86 -5.75 7.38
CA PRO A 7 12.65 -6.81 6.40
C PRO A 7 12.32 -8.17 7.03
N LEU A 8 12.94 -8.49 8.16
CA LEU A 8 12.70 -9.75 8.88
C LEU A 8 11.33 -9.81 9.56
N SER A 9 10.84 -8.68 10.06
CA SER A 9 9.61 -8.63 10.86
C SER A 9 8.37 -8.36 10.02
N LYS A 10 8.44 -7.44 9.05
CA LYS A 10 7.24 -6.99 8.32
C LYS A 10 6.74 -7.99 7.27
N GLY A 11 7.63 -8.78 6.66
CA GLY A 11 7.24 -9.83 5.72
C GLY A 11 6.57 -11.03 6.37
N SER A 12 6.89 -11.31 7.63
CA SER A 12 6.45 -12.53 8.34
C SER A 12 4.93 -12.70 8.39
N GLY A 13 4.19 -11.60 8.51
CA GLY A 13 2.72 -11.63 8.58
C GLY A 13 2.03 -12.07 7.29
N ILE A 14 2.72 -12.04 6.15
CA ILE A 14 2.13 -12.38 4.84
C ILE A 14 2.83 -13.57 4.16
N ILE A 15 3.46 -14.45 4.94
CA ILE A 15 4.20 -15.61 4.39
C ILE A 15 3.34 -16.53 3.52
N THR A 16 2.04 -16.58 3.75
CA THR A 16 1.09 -17.37 2.96
C THR A 16 0.65 -16.68 1.67
N GLY A 17 1.06 -15.42 1.44
CA GLY A 17 0.62 -14.65 0.29
C GLY A 17 -0.90 -14.52 0.21
N SER A 18 -1.43 -14.62 -0.99
CA SER A 18 -2.88 -14.60 -1.29
C SER A 18 -3.52 -15.99 -1.24
N TYR A 19 -2.84 -17.00 -0.67
CA TYR A 19 -3.27 -18.39 -0.73
C TYR A 19 -3.86 -18.90 0.58
N ARG A 20 -4.85 -19.80 0.46
CA ARG A 20 -5.45 -20.55 1.57
C ARG A 20 -4.53 -21.63 2.08
N ILE A 21 -3.48 -21.25 2.77
CA ILE A 21 -2.55 -22.17 3.41
C ILE A 21 -2.99 -22.33 4.86
N PRO A 22 -3.48 -23.51 5.28
CA PRO A 22 -4.11 -23.68 6.59
C PRO A 22 -3.11 -23.70 7.74
N VAL A 23 -1.86 -24.07 7.49
CA VAL A 23 -0.80 -24.17 8.49
C VAL A 23 0.48 -23.56 7.96
N ALA A 24 1.08 -22.67 8.73
CA ALA A 24 2.37 -22.09 8.40
C ALA A 24 3.25 -21.97 9.64
N HIS A 25 4.55 -22.22 9.46
CA HIS A 25 5.58 -21.98 10.46
C HIS A 25 6.68 -21.15 9.86
N LEU A 26 7.02 -20.04 10.50
CA LEU A 26 8.10 -19.16 10.08
C LEU A 26 9.11 -18.98 11.21
N ARG A 27 10.39 -19.16 10.88
CA ARG A 27 11.50 -18.82 11.76
C ARG A 27 12.43 -17.84 11.06
N SER A 28 12.35 -16.57 11.42
CA SER A 28 13.25 -15.54 10.93
C SER A 28 14.57 -15.54 11.72
N ARG A 29 15.69 -15.43 11.01
CA ARG A 29 17.02 -15.33 11.62
C ARG A 29 17.79 -14.17 11.01
N ALA A 30 18.42 -13.37 11.85
CA ALA A 30 19.38 -12.35 11.46
C ALA A 30 20.79 -12.84 11.75
N THR A 31 21.70 -12.66 10.81
CA THR A 31 23.12 -13.00 10.97
C THR A 31 23.97 -11.82 10.53
N PHE A 32 25.12 -11.66 11.17
CA PHE A 32 26.13 -10.75 10.67
C PHE A 32 26.89 -11.40 9.52
N SER A 33 27.14 -10.64 8.48
CA SER A 33 27.90 -11.10 7.29
C SER A 33 28.71 -9.95 6.69
N ASN A 34 29.62 -10.27 5.77
CA ASN A 34 30.42 -9.29 5.04
C ASN A 34 29.67 -8.65 3.86
N THR A 35 28.36 -8.81 3.79
CA THR A 35 27.51 -8.18 2.79
C THR A 35 27.03 -6.80 3.27
N PRO A 36 26.53 -5.93 2.37
CA PRO A 36 25.81 -4.73 2.78
C PRO A 36 24.69 -5.06 3.76
N PRO A 37 24.46 -4.22 4.78
CA PRO A 37 23.41 -4.49 5.75
C PRO A 37 22.02 -4.41 5.10
N THR A 38 21.12 -5.27 5.56
CA THR A 38 19.70 -5.15 5.19
C THR A 38 19.13 -3.83 5.70
N ASN A 39 18.28 -3.21 4.90
CA ASN A 39 17.59 -1.99 5.28
C ASN A 39 16.13 -2.04 4.81
N ALA A 40 15.31 -1.15 5.35
CA ALA A 40 13.94 -0.96 4.91
C ALA A 40 13.96 -0.35 3.50
N TYR A 41 13.76 -1.16 2.50
CA TYR A 41 13.46 -0.74 1.14
C TYR A 41 11.97 -0.95 0.89
N ARG A 42 11.35 -0.15 0.05
CA ARG A 42 9.93 -0.18 -0.35
C ARG A 42 9.23 -1.51 -0.02
N SER A 43 8.19 -1.47 0.83
CA SER A 43 7.46 -2.63 1.40
C SER A 43 8.25 -3.51 2.39
N SER A 44 9.58 -3.36 2.52
CA SER A 44 10.38 -3.83 3.65
C SER A 44 10.10 -5.26 4.13
N GLY A 45 10.61 -6.26 3.42
CA GLY A 45 10.45 -7.69 3.74
C GLY A 45 9.26 -8.38 3.09
N ARG A 46 8.26 -7.64 2.64
CA ARG A 46 7.10 -8.22 1.94
C ARG A 46 7.46 -8.71 0.53
N PRO A 47 8.20 -7.94 -0.30
CA PRO A 47 8.66 -8.45 -1.58
C PRO A 47 9.47 -9.73 -1.47
N GLU A 48 10.34 -9.83 -0.46
CA GLU A 48 11.19 -10.99 -0.22
C GLU A 48 10.36 -12.23 0.11
N ILE A 49 9.36 -12.10 0.95
CA ILE A 49 8.46 -13.20 1.30
C ILE A 49 7.57 -13.60 0.12
N ILE A 50 7.01 -12.61 -0.59
CA ILE A 50 6.20 -12.90 -1.79
C ILE A 50 7.05 -13.57 -2.87
N TYR A 51 8.29 -13.13 -3.06
CA TYR A 51 9.23 -13.82 -3.96
C TYR A 51 9.39 -15.29 -3.57
N CYS A 52 9.60 -15.58 -2.29
CA CYS A 52 9.74 -16.95 -1.81
C CYS A 52 8.50 -17.81 -2.08
N ILE A 53 7.31 -17.35 -1.69
CA ILE A 53 6.08 -18.14 -1.87
C ILE A 53 5.73 -18.33 -3.36
N GLU A 54 5.88 -17.29 -4.18
CA GLU A 54 5.57 -17.35 -5.60
C GLU A 54 6.56 -18.25 -6.37
N CYS A 55 7.84 -18.21 -6.03
CA CYS A 55 8.82 -19.15 -6.56
C CYS A 55 8.54 -20.60 -6.14
N MET A 56 8.07 -20.83 -4.92
CA MET A 56 7.68 -22.15 -4.45
C MET A 56 6.45 -22.67 -5.19
N VAL A 57 5.43 -21.85 -5.40
CA VAL A 57 4.25 -22.21 -6.20
C VAL A 57 4.65 -22.56 -7.63
N GLU A 58 5.46 -21.72 -8.26
CA GLU A 58 5.96 -21.96 -9.61
C GLU A 58 6.79 -23.26 -9.71
N LYS A 59 7.71 -23.48 -8.78
CA LYS A 59 8.52 -24.70 -8.70
C LYS A 59 7.65 -25.94 -8.49
N THR A 60 6.68 -25.85 -7.60
CA THR A 60 5.73 -26.95 -7.34
C THR A 60 4.94 -27.32 -8.60
N ALA A 61 4.39 -26.32 -9.29
CA ALA A 61 3.67 -26.54 -10.53
C ALA A 61 4.53 -27.27 -11.57
N ARG A 62 5.73 -26.77 -11.81
CA ARG A 62 6.66 -27.39 -12.78
C ARG A 62 7.09 -28.80 -12.38
N THR A 63 7.37 -29.04 -11.10
CA THR A 63 7.85 -30.35 -10.63
C THR A 63 6.77 -31.41 -10.69
N LEU A 64 5.52 -31.03 -10.43
CA LEU A 64 4.39 -31.96 -10.39
C LEU A 64 3.54 -31.96 -11.67
N GLY A 65 3.92 -31.17 -12.69
CA GLY A 65 3.23 -31.13 -13.98
C GLY A 65 1.90 -30.39 -13.96
N PHE A 66 1.68 -29.49 -12.99
CA PHE A 66 0.50 -28.64 -12.97
C PHE A 66 0.68 -27.38 -13.84
N ASP A 67 -0.40 -26.86 -14.39
CA ASP A 67 -0.38 -25.50 -14.91
C ASP A 67 -0.18 -24.51 -13.75
N PRO A 68 0.80 -23.59 -13.84
CA PRO A 68 1.10 -22.66 -12.75
C PRO A 68 -0.03 -21.68 -12.43
N ILE A 69 -0.85 -21.33 -13.42
CA ILE A 69 -2.01 -20.45 -13.23
C ILE A 69 -3.12 -21.17 -12.51
N GLU A 70 -3.45 -22.38 -12.98
CA GLU A 70 -4.49 -23.20 -12.37
C GLU A 70 -4.13 -23.62 -10.94
N LEU A 71 -2.84 -23.89 -10.66
CA LEU A 71 -2.40 -24.15 -9.29
C LEU A 71 -2.63 -22.93 -8.39
N ARG A 72 -2.34 -21.71 -8.88
CA ARG A 72 -2.62 -20.48 -8.16
C ARG A 72 -4.11 -20.30 -7.93
N ARG A 73 -4.91 -20.35 -9.00
CA ARG A 73 -6.36 -20.17 -8.96
C ARG A 73 -7.03 -21.08 -7.94
N LYS A 74 -6.68 -22.37 -7.95
CA LYS A 74 -7.23 -23.37 -7.01
C LYS A 74 -6.96 -23.04 -5.54
N ASN A 75 -5.88 -22.31 -5.26
CA ASN A 75 -5.45 -22.01 -3.90
C ASN A 75 -5.66 -20.55 -3.48
N LEU A 76 -6.17 -19.69 -4.35
CA LEU A 76 -6.48 -18.30 -3.97
C LEU A 76 -7.54 -18.23 -2.88
N ILE A 77 -7.38 -17.27 -1.97
CA ILE A 77 -8.45 -16.85 -1.07
C ILE A 77 -9.52 -16.16 -1.90
N THR A 78 -10.78 -16.57 -1.76
CA THR A 78 -11.88 -16.01 -2.53
C THR A 78 -12.40 -14.71 -1.91
N ALA A 79 -13.17 -13.92 -2.68
CA ALA A 79 -13.77 -12.69 -2.19
C ALA A 79 -14.78 -12.93 -1.07
N GLU A 80 -15.47 -14.07 -1.10
CA GLU A 80 -16.47 -14.47 -0.10
C GLU A 80 -15.83 -14.84 1.24
N GLU A 81 -14.54 -15.20 1.24
CA GLU A 81 -13.80 -15.52 2.48
C GLU A 81 -13.31 -14.25 3.19
N MET A 82 -13.48 -13.07 2.59
CA MET A 82 -13.05 -11.80 3.21
C MET A 82 -14.07 -11.30 4.26
N PRO A 83 -13.60 -10.77 5.39
CA PRO A 83 -12.21 -10.62 5.82
C PRO A 83 -11.57 -11.95 6.21
N TYR A 84 -10.37 -12.23 5.71
CA TYR A 84 -9.65 -13.49 5.90
C TYR A 84 -8.54 -13.38 6.94
N ARG A 85 -8.43 -14.38 7.83
CA ARG A 85 -7.32 -14.48 8.76
C ARG A 85 -6.37 -15.59 8.32
N ASN A 86 -5.14 -15.25 7.95
CA ASN A 86 -4.16 -16.23 7.50
C ASN A 86 -3.57 -17.07 8.65
N ALA A 87 -2.82 -18.12 8.31
CA ALA A 87 -2.27 -19.07 9.28
C ALA A 87 -1.27 -18.48 10.29
N VAL A 88 -0.74 -17.29 10.06
CA VAL A 88 0.14 -16.57 11.00
C VAL A 88 -0.56 -15.39 11.68
N GLY A 89 -1.88 -15.27 11.55
CA GLY A 89 -2.71 -14.33 12.29
C GLY A 89 -2.92 -12.97 11.66
N MET A 90 -2.39 -12.71 10.45
CA MET A 90 -2.65 -11.47 9.73
C MET A 90 -4.09 -11.46 9.18
N HIS A 91 -4.75 -10.30 9.29
CA HIS A 91 -6.06 -10.07 8.71
C HIS A 91 -5.93 -9.36 7.37
N TYR A 92 -6.59 -9.92 6.36
CA TYR A 92 -6.83 -9.30 5.06
C TYR A 92 -8.28 -8.78 5.09
N ASP A 93 -8.44 -7.49 4.92
CA ASP A 93 -9.75 -6.83 5.04
C ASP A 93 -10.62 -6.99 3.80
N SER A 94 -9.99 -7.08 2.62
CA SER A 94 -10.65 -7.19 1.33
C SER A 94 -9.72 -7.79 0.29
N GLY A 95 -10.26 -8.32 -0.80
CA GLY A 95 -9.50 -8.80 -1.95
C GLY A 95 -10.37 -9.55 -2.94
N GLU A 96 -10.14 -9.31 -4.24
CA GLU A 96 -10.71 -10.05 -5.37
C GLU A 96 -9.53 -10.62 -6.19
N TYR A 97 -8.81 -11.56 -5.61
CA TYR A 97 -7.53 -12.03 -6.18
C TYR A 97 -7.71 -12.74 -7.51
N GLU A 98 -8.76 -13.54 -7.68
CA GLU A 98 -9.06 -14.20 -8.93
C GLU A 98 -9.39 -13.20 -10.05
N LYS A 99 -10.22 -12.23 -9.75
CA LYS A 99 -10.55 -11.14 -10.70
C LYS A 99 -9.30 -10.34 -11.13
N SER A 100 -8.39 -10.11 -10.19
CA SER A 100 -7.13 -9.44 -10.49
C SER A 100 -6.23 -10.30 -11.40
N LEU A 101 -6.19 -11.61 -11.17
CA LEU A 101 -5.50 -12.57 -12.03
C LEU A 101 -6.08 -12.57 -13.44
N ASP A 102 -7.39 -12.70 -13.57
CA ASP A 102 -8.07 -12.72 -14.88
C ASP A 102 -7.83 -11.42 -15.65
N MET A 103 -7.87 -10.30 -14.96
CA MET A 103 -7.61 -8.99 -15.58
C MET A 103 -6.18 -8.89 -16.12
N VAL A 104 -5.18 -9.26 -15.32
CA VAL A 104 -3.78 -9.17 -15.76
C VAL A 104 -3.46 -10.14 -16.89
N MET A 105 -4.05 -11.34 -16.88
CA MET A 105 -3.91 -12.32 -17.94
C MET A 105 -4.50 -11.81 -19.26
N ARG A 106 -5.70 -11.24 -19.22
CA ARG A 106 -6.35 -10.62 -20.38
C ARG A 106 -5.56 -9.44 -20.93
N LEU A 107 -5.11 -8.52 -20.07
CA LEU A 107 -4.34 -7.34 -20.49
C LEU A 107 -2.97 -7.71 -21.08
N ASN A 108 -2.41 -8.84 -20.68
CA ASN A 108 -1.13 -9.33 -21.19
C ASN A 108 -1.26 -10.25 -22.41
N ASN A 109 -2.48 -10.53 -22.90
CA ASN A 109 -2.73 -11.55 -23.92
C ASN A 109 -2.01 -12.86 -23.58
N TRP A 110 -2.31 -13.39 -22.40
CA TRP A 110 -1.58 -14.53 -21.82
C TRP A 110 -1.59 -15.75 -22.73
N ASP A 111 -2.71 -16.04 -23.37
CA ASP A 111 -2.90 -17.22 -24.21
C ASP A 111 -2.07 -17.17 -25.52
N ASP A 112 -1.78 -15.98 -26.02
CA ASP A 112 -0.97 -15.75 -27.23
C ASP A 112 0.54 -15.89 -26.98
N PHE A 113 0.96 -16.18 -25.75
CA PHE A 113 2.37 -16.21 -25.40
C PHE A 113 3.18 -17.22 -26.25
N GLY A 114 2.60 -18.37 -26.57
CA GLY A 114 3.24 -19.37 -27.41
C GLY A 114 3.63 -18.84 -28.79
N ALA A 115 2.71 -18.18 -29.46
CA ALA A 115 2.93 -17.56 -30.75
C ALA A 115 3.97 -16.42 -30.66
N ARG A 116 3.82 -15.53 -29.70
CA ARG A 116 4.78 -14.43 -29.45
C ARG A 116 6.19 -14.92 -29.16
N LYS A 117 6.33 -16.04 -28.42
CA LYS A 117 7.62 -16.66 -28.12
C LYS A 117 8.29 -17.22 -29.36
N LEU A 118 7.54 -17.87 -30.24
CA LEU A 118 8.06 -18.39 -31.51
C LEU A 118 8.49 -17.24 -32.43
N GLU A 119 7.68 -16.21 -32.55
CA GLU A 119 8.02 -15.00 -33.30
C GLU A 119 9.28 -14.31 -32.76
N ALA A 120 9.39 -14.14 -31.44
CA ALA A 120 10.61 -13.59 -30.84
C ALA A 120 11.85 -14.44 -31.17
N LYS A 121 11.71 -15.76 -31.13
CA LYS A 121 12.80 -16.69 -31.47
C LYS A 121 13.23 -16.55 -32.93
N SER A 122 12.30 -16.35 -33.88
CA SER A 122 12.65 -16.15 -35.29
C SER A 122 13.48 -14.88 -35.52
N ARG A 123 13.40 -13.92 -34.60
CA ARG A 123 14.20 -12.68 -34.58
C ARG A 123 15.46 -12.78 -33.70
N GLY A 124 15.86 -14.00 -33.28
CA GLY A 124 17.01 -14.20 -32.40
C GLY A 124 16.79 -13.69 -30.97
N LYS A 125 15.55 -13.48 -30.52
CA LYS A 125 15.22 -12.97 -29.17
C LYS A 125 14.63 -14.08 -28.31
N ILE A 126 14.82 -13.93 -26.99
CA ILE A 126 14.20 -14.78 -25.98
C ILE A 126 13.09 -13.99 -25.31
N LEU A 127 11.88 -14.53 -25.35
CA LEU A 127 10.72 -13.97 -24.64
C LEU A 127 10.40 -14.85 -23.43
N GLY A 128 10.35 -14.24 -22.25
CA GLY A 128 9.90 -14.86 -21.01
C GLY A 128 8.60 -14.22 -20.51
N ARG A 129 7.85 -14.96 -19.70
CA ARG A 129 6.70 -14.43 -18.96
C ARG A 129 6.71 -14.98 -17.54
N GLY A 130 6.08 -14.26 -16.65
CA GLY A 130 5.84 -14.68 -15.27
C GLY A 130 4.64 -13.95 -14.70
N VAL A 131 4.03 -14.53 -13.69
CA VAL A 131 2.97 -13.94 -12.89
C VAL A 131 3.25 -14.19 -11.42
N ALA A 132 2.89 -13.24 -10.57
CA ALA A 132 2.96 -13.37 -9.13
C ALA A 132 1.78 -12.63 -8.50
N HIS A 133 1.24 -13.16 -7.42
CA HIS A 133 0.31 -12.44 -6.58
C HIS A 133 1.07 -11.68 -5.50
N TYR A 134 0.64 -10.47 -5.22
CA TYR A 134 1.21 -9.64 -4.18
C TYR A 134 0.13 -9.13 -3.22
N VAL A 135 0.35 -9.36 -1.94
CA VAL A 135 -0.47 -8.77 -0.88
C VAL A 135 0.35 -7.73 -0.15
N GLU A 136 -0.14 -6.51 -0.08
CA GLU A 136 0.46 -5.45 0.72
C GLU A 136 -0.36 -5.23 1.99
N SER A 137 0.30 -4.89 3.08
CA SER A 137 -0.36 -4.51 4.33
C SER A 137 0.09 -3.12 4.76
N SER A 138 -0.86 -2.21 4.94
CA SER A 138 -0.60 -0.90 5.50
C SER A 138 -0.34 -1.03 7.00
N ILE A 139 0.92 -0.92 7.39
CA ILE A 139 1.36 -0.91 8.78
C ILE A 139 2.08 0.41 9.02
N GLY A 140 2.12 0.90 10.25
CA GLY A 140 2.89 2.08 10.60
C GLY A 140 2.46 2.65 11.93
N THR A 141 3.09 3.74 12.31
CA THR A 141 2.77 4.48 13.53
C THR A 141 1.32 4.96 13.48
N PRO A 142 0.48 4.66 14.48
CA PRO A 142 -0.95 5.00 14.46
C PRO A 142 -1.22 6.46 14.85
N VAL A 143 -0.19 7.30 14.94
CA VAL A 143 -0.30 8.70 15.34
C VAL A 143 -0.17 9.60 14.13
N GLU A 144 -1.17 10.44 13.89
CA GLU A 144 -1.15 11.50 12.90
C GLU A 144 -2.05 12.64 13.36
N GLN A 145 -1.71 13.88 12.99
CA GLN A 145 -2.47 15.07 13.30
C GLN A 145 -2.58 15.95 12.06
N ALA A 146 -3.74 16.57 11.89
CA ALA A 146 -3.94 17.62 10.92
C ALA A 146 -4.50 18.85 11.63
N GLU A 147 -4.00 20.02 11.26
CA GLU A 147 -4.50 21.32 11.68
C GLU A 147 -4.96 22.10 10.45
N LEU A 148 -6.07 22.82 10.58
CA LEU A 148 -6.63 23.66 9.53
C LEU A 148 -6.67 25.10 10.02
N HIS A 149 -6.01 26.00 9.31
CA HIS A 149 -5.95 27.43 9.63
C HIS A 149 -6.51 28.24 8.47
N VAL A 150 -7.59 28.99 8.72
CA VAL A 150 -8.21 29.85 7.71
C VAL A 150 -7.44 31.18 7.64
N ARG A 151 -6.97 31.51 6.45
CA ARG A 151 -6.32 32.80 6.12
C ARG A 151 -7.35 33.67 5.42
N VAL A 152 -8.09 34.43 6.19
CA VAL A 152 -9.28 35.15 5.71
C VAL A 152 -8.93 36.19 4.65
N GLU A 153 -7.84 36.95 4.85
CA GLU A 153 -7.44 38.03 3.95
C GLU A 153 -7.01 37.51 2.57
N GLU A 154 -6.39 36.32 2.53
CA GLU A 154 -5.92 35.71 1.30
C GLU A 154 -6.95 34.75 0.68
N GLY A 155 -8.02 34.44 1.38
CA GLY A 155 -8.99 33.45 0.94
C GLY A 155 -8.42 32.03 0.83
N GLN A 156 -7.47 31.71 1.70
CA GLN A 156 -6.76 30.41 1.67
C GLN A 156 -6.95 29.64 2.96
N LEU A 157 -6.69 28.33 2.86
CA LEU A 157 -6.67 27.38 3.97
C LEU A 157 -5.30 26.74 4.07
N ASP A 158 -4.61 26.89 5.19
CA ASP A 158 -3.41 26.14 5.49
C ASP A 158 -3.79 24.80 6.14
N LEU A 159 -3.33 23.72 5.53
CA LEU A 159 -3.42 22.35 6.05
C LEU A 159 -2.05 21.94 6.55
N VAL A 160 -1.85 21.93 7.87
CA VAL A 160 -0.60 21.51 8.53
C VAL A 160 -0.71 20.04 8.86
N ILE A 161 0.26 19.22 8.40
CA ILE A 161 0.22 17.78 8.59
C ILE A 161 1.62 17.16 8.66
N GLY A 162 1.79 16.14 9.52
CA GLY A 162 3.09 15.52 9.81
C GLY A 162 3.59 14.50 8.78
N THR A 163 2.78 14.17 7.78
CA THR A 163 3.13 13.19 6.75
C THR A 163 3.75 13.86 5.53
N GLN A 164 5.07 14.01 5.55
CA GLN A 164 5.83 14.61 4.45
C GLN A 164 5.99 13.61 3.28
N PRO A 165 5.82 14.03 2.02
CA PRO A 165 6.08 13.20 0.84
C PRO A 165 7.57 13.04 0.53
N SER A 166 7.88 12.00 -0.23
CA SER A 166 9.17 11.77 -0.88
C SER A 166 8.95 11.45 -2.36
N GLY A 167 8.12 12.26 -3.04
CA GLY A 167 7.68 12.06 -4.43
C GLY A 167 6.30 11.43 -4.60
N GLN A 168 5.55 11.18 -3.50
CA GLN A 168 4.20 10.59 -3.60
C GLN A 168 3.10 11.61 -3.98
N GLY A 169 3.40 12.91 -4.05
CA GLY A 169 2.45 13.94 -4.42
C GLY A 169 1.38 14.20 -3.35
N HIS A 170 1.78 14.15 -2.09
CA HIS A 170 0.83 14.35 -0.97
C HIS A 170 0.28 15.76 -0.93
N GLU A 171 1.03 16.75 -1.38
CA GLU A 171 0.56 18.14 -1.49
C GLU A 171 -0.71 18.22 -2.33
N THR A 172 -0.74 17.52 -3.46
CA THR A 172 -1.93 17.44 -4.32
C THR A 172 -3.03 16.60 -3.68
N SER A 173 -2.71 15.37 -3.26
CA SER A 173 -3.75 14.45 -2.78
C SER A 173 -4.38 14.88 -1.46
N PHE A 174 -3.64 15.52 -0.57
CA PHE A 174 -4.19 16.04 0.69
C PHE A 174 -5.04 17.28 0.46
N ALA A 175 -4.60 18.17 -0.44
CA ALA A 175 -5.40 19.32 -0.87
C ALA A 175 -6.73 18.87 -1.49
N GLN A 176 -6.73 17.83 -2.34
CA GLN A 176 -7.95 17.26 -2.92
C GLN A 176 -8.91 16.73 -1.85
N VAL A 177 -8.41 16.04 -0.81
CA VAL A 177 -9.26 15.55 0.28
C VAL A 177 -9.88 16.73 1.05
N ALA A 178 -9.08 17.74 1.40
CA ALA A 178 -9.59 18.90 2.11
C ALA A 178 -10.62 19.68 1.25
N SER A 179 -10.33 19.88 -0.02
CA SER A 179 -11.20 20.48 -1.02
C SER A 179 -12.57 19.79 -1.09
N GLU A 180 -12.57 18.47 -1.25
CA GLU A 180 -13.81 17.67 -1.33
C GLU A 180 -14.70 17.82 -0.09
N PHE A 181 -14.11 17.81 1.10
CA PHE A 181 -14.87 17.87 2.34
C PHE A 181 -15.28 19.29 2.77
N LEU A 182 -14.53 20.31 2.36
CA LEU A 182 -14.82 21.72 2.74
C LEU A 182 -15.55 22.49 1.64
N GLY A 183 -15.61 21.97 0.42
CA GLY A 183 -16.20 22.65 -0.72
C GLY A 183 -15.37 23.83 -1.22
N LEU A 184 -14.05 23.82 -0.97
CA LEU A 184 -13.11 24.84 -1.42
C LEU A 184 -12.39 24.40 -2.71
N PRO A 185 -12.02 25.32 -3.62
CA PRO A 185 -11.10 25.01 -4.70
C PRO A 185 -9.78 24.44 -4.20
N VAL A 186 -9.21 23.46 -4.92
CA VAL A 186 -7.93 22.81 -4.53
C VAL A 186 -6.80 23.84 -4.41
N GLU A 187 -6.82 24.87 -5.25
CA GLU A 187 -5.83 25.93 -5.33
C GLU A 187 -5.85 26.86 -4.09
N GLN A 188 -6.93 26.81 -3.31
CA GLN A 188 -7.05 27.54 -2.06
C GLN A 188 -6.51 26.76 -0.86
N VAL A 189 -6.13 25.49 -1.03
CA VAL A 189 -5.60 24.65 0.04
C VAL A 189 -4.07 24.60 -0.05
N ASN A 190 -3.39 25.26 0.88
CA ASN A 190 -1.96 25.24 1.04
C ASN A 190 -1.55 24.14 2.03
N VAL A 191 -0.80 23.12 1.56
CA VAL A 191 -0.38 21.99 2.40
C VAL A 191 1.01 22.24 2.96
N ILE A 192 1.10 22.33 4.28
CA ILE A 192 2.34 22.59 5.03
C ILE A 192 2.84 21.29 5.65
N VAL A 193 4.02 20.83 5.22
CA VAL A 193 4.67 19.60 5.65
C VAL A 193 6.17 19.83 5.90
N GLY A 194 6.78 19.02 6.74
CA GLY A 194 8.24 18.93 6.89
C GLY A 194 8.93 20.06 7.67
N ASP A 195 8.25 21.15 7.96
CA ASP A 195 8.75 22.23 8.80
C ASP A 195 8.47 21.94 10.28
N THR A 196 9.52 21.65 11.04
CA THR A 196 9.41 21.31 12.48
C THR A 196 9.10 22.51 13.37
N ASP A 197 9.21 23.73 12.85
CA ASP A 197 8.76 24.93 13.56
C ASP A 197 7.23 25.05 13.52
N VAL A 198 6.60 24.47 12.52
CA VAL A 198 5.15 24.47 12.33
C VAL A 198 4.55 23.11 12.70
N VAL A 199 5.05 22.02 12.11
CA VAL A 199 4.56 20.66 12.31
C VAL A 199 5.12 20.06 13.59
N LYS A 200 4.33 19.95 14.63
CA LYS A 200 4.75 19.45 15.95
C LYS A 200 4.50 17.95 16.15
N VAL A 201 3.49 17.39 15.47
CA VAL A 201 3.10 16.00 15.62
C VAL A 201 2.92 15.36 14.25
N GLY A 202 3.48 14.16 14.07
CA GLY A 202 3.28 13.40 12.85
C GLY A 202 3.99 12.04 12.88
N GLY A 203 3.45 11.10 12.14
CA GLY A 203 3.98 9.73 12.03
C GLY A 203 4.91 9.52 10.84
N GLY A 204 5.08 10.50 9.98
CA GLY A 204 5.90 10.43 8.77
C GLY A 204 5.29 9.58 7.64
N SER A 205 5.99 9.54 6.51
CA SER A 205 5.56 8.86 5.29
C SER A 205 6.27 7.53 5.13
N HIS A 206 5.63 6.43 5.51
CA HIS A 206 6.15 5.08 5.38
C HIS A 206 5.04 4.01 5.46
N SER A 207 5.34 2.77 5.07
CA SER A 207 4.50 1.58 5.29
C SER A 207 3.06 1.69 4.77
N GLY A 208 2.83 2.45 3.71
CA GLY A 208 1.49 2.66 3.13
C GLY A 208 0.52 3.44 4.02
N ARG A 209 1.00 4.07 5.11
CA ARG A 209 0.14 4.77 6.07
C ARG A 209 -0.31 6.17 5.63
N SER A 210 0.48 6.82 4.77
CA SER A 210 0.32 8.25 4.49
C SER A 210 -1.11 8.63 4.12
N MET A 211 -1.62 8.18 3.00
CA MET A 211 -2.97 8.55 2.57
C MET A 211 -4.06 8.03 3.50
N ARG A 212 -3.88 6.84 4.08
CA ARG A 212 -4.84 6.26 5.03
C ARG A 212 -4.96 7.08 6.31
N MET A 213 -3.83 7.41 6.94
CA MET A 213 -3.83 8.15 8.21
C MET A 213 -4.10 9.63 7.99
N ALA A 214 -3.37 10.25 7.06
CA ALA A 214 -3.55 11.66 6.75
C ALA A 214 -4.97 11.95 6.24
N GLY A 215 -5.47 11.18 5.27
CA GLY A 215 -6.84 11.33 4.78
C GLY A 215 -7.86 11.24 5.92
N THR A 216 -7.70 10.30 6.85
CA THR A 216 -8.59 10.15 8.00
C THR A 216 -8.57 11.39 8.91
N VAL A 217 -7.38 11.93 9.24
CA VAL A 217 -7.31 13.10 10.13
C VAL A 217 -7.72 14.39 9.41
N ILE A 218 -7.47 14.53 8.11
CA ILE A 218 -7.95 15.65 7.30
C ILE A 218 -9.50 15.68 7.30
N ILE A 219 -10.13 14.53 7.03
CA ILE A 219 -11.61 14.42 7.06
C ILE A 219 -12.17 14.79 8.43
N LYS A 220 -11.54 14.32 9.51
CA LYS A 220 -11.96 14.65 10.88
C LYS A 220 -11.82 16.15 11.16
N ALA A 221 -10.69 16.75 10.79
CA ALA A 221 -10.44 18.18 10.96
C ALA A 221 -11.43 19.03 10.13
N SER A 222 -11.70 18.65 8.88
CA SER A 222 -12.67 19.31 8.01
C SER A 222 -14.08 19.28 8.61
N LYS A 223 -14.54 18.14 9.11
CA LYS A 223 -15.83 18.01 9.78
C LYS A 223 -15.91 18.88 11.04
N ALA A 224 -14.85 18.91 11.85
CA ALA A 224 -14.79 19.75 13.03
C ALA A 224 -14.83 21.25 12.68
N MET A 225 -14.15 21.64 11.60
CA MET A 225 -14.16 23.01 11.10
C MET A 225 -15.55 23.43 10.62
N ILE A 226 -16.25 22.58 9.86
CA ILE A 226 -17.63 22.85 9.41
C ILE A 226 -18.56 23.05 10.61
N GLU A 227 -18.48 22.17 11.59
CA GLU A 227 -19.32 22.27 12.80
C GLU A 227 -19.03 23.55 13.58
N LYS A 228 -17.76 23.94 13.73
CA LYS A 228 -17.40 25.22 14.33
C LYS A 228 -17.92 26.41 13.53
N GLY A 229 -17.83 26.36 12.21
CA GLY A 229 -18.35 27.38 11.30
C GLY A 229 -19.85 27.55 11.42
N ARG A 230 -20.62 26.47 11.53
CA ARG A 230 -22.07 26.49 11.75
C ARG A 230 -22.45 27.23 13.05
N ARG A 231 -21.75 26.89 14.15
CA ARG A 231 -21.99 27.57 15.45
C ARG A 231 -21.69 29.07 15.40
N ILE A 232 -20.62 29.45 14.68
CA ILE A 232 -20.31 30.87 14.50
C ILE A 232 -21.39 31.55 13.66
N ALA A 233 -21.88 30.91 12.60
CA ALA A 233 -22.93 31.45 11.76
C ALA A 233 -24.24 31.62 12.54
N GLU A 234 -24.61 30.67 13.38
CA GLU A 234 -25.78 30.80 14.30
C GLU A 234 -25.66 32.03 15.18
N LEU A 235 -24.49 32.29 15.77
CA LEU A 235 -24.24 33.43 16.65
C LEU A 235 -24.22 34.79 15.93
N VAL A 236 -23.93 34.81 14.63
CA VAL A 236 -23.77 36.06 13.86
C VAL A 236 -25.06 36.44 13.12
N PHE A 237 -25.86 35.44 12.71
CA PHE A 237 -27.01 35.64 11.84
C PHE A 237 -28.37 35.42 12.55
N GLU A 238 -28.38 35.01 13.82
CA GLU A 238 -29.53 35.07 14.72
C GLU A 238 -29.54 36.39 15.52
#